data_f08ad3fbd3d1e8446e349068ee1087b5
#
_entry.id   f08ad3fbd3d1e8446e349068ee1087b5
#
_cell.length_a   1.000
_cell.length_b   1.000
_cell.length_c   1.000
_cell.angle_alpha   90.00
_cell.angle_beta   90.00
_cell.angle_gamma   90.00
#
_symmetry.space_group_name_H-M   'P 1'
#
loop_
_entity.id
_entity.type
_entity.pdbx_description
1 polymer ?
#
loop_
_entity_poly.entity_id
_entity_poly.type
_entity_poly.pdbx_seq_one_letter_code
_entity_poly.pdbx_strand_id
1 'polypeptide(L)'
;MKKIKLFSIFLPVIICSLILGGCSSSKTSSMTQASSSVSDKMMNKGSISPSFELKDINGNTHKLSDYKGKKVYIKFWASWCSICLAGLDEIDTLAGESNDFQVLTIVSPDFRGEQSKDAFVKWFSSLEKKNLTVLLDTDGAFASKLGVRGYPTSVFIGSDGVLVKTSPGQKSNTDIKLAYTTIK
;
A
#
# COMPACT_ATOMS: atom_id res chain seq x y z
N MET A 1 -25.38 34.68 -33.77
CA MET A 1 -26.12 34.23 -34.98
C MET A 1 -25.26 33.24 -35.74
N LYS A 2 -25.57 31.93 -35.70
CA LYS A 2 -25.21 30.85 -36.62
C LYS A 2 -25.67 29.55 -36.00
N LYS A 3 -26.88 29.18 -36.31
CA LYS A 3 -27.46 28.15 -37.21
C LYS A 3 -27.24 26.73 -36.69
N ILE A 4 -28.31 26.26 -36.04
CA ILE A 4 -28.67 24.90 -35.73
C ILE A 4 -28.94 24.17 -37.06
N LYS A 5 -28.31 23.00 -37.26
CA LYS A 5 -28.75 22.03 -38.28
C LYS A 5 -29.31 20.81 -37.59
N LEU A 6 -30.65 20.70 -37.62
CA LEU A 6 -31.41 19.49 -37.47
C LEU A 6 -31.15 18.57 -38.69
N PHE A 7 -30.89 17.28 -38.44
CA PHE A 7 -31.02 16.25 -39.44
C PHE A 7 -31.77 15.07 -38.81
N SER A 8 -32.90 14.98 -39.14
CA SER A 8 -34.04 14.15 -39.52
C SER A 8 -33.73 12.65 -39.66
N ILE A 9 -34.43 11.90 -38.84
CA ILE A 9 -35.19 10.65 -38.96
C ILE A 9 -34.97 9.83 -40.23
N PHE A 10 -34.51 8.56 -40.06
CA PHE A 10 -35.02 7.45 -40.85
C PHE A 10 -35.02 6.15 -40.04
N LEU A 11 -36.23 5.66 -39.80
CA LEU A 11 -36.56 4.32 -39.30
C LEU A 11 -36.82 3.43 -40.54
N PRO A 12 -36.37 2.20 -40.56
CA PRO A 12 -37.26 1.15 -41.06
C PRO A 12 -37.44 -0.01 -40.09
N VAL A 13 -38.68 -0.26 -39.81
CA VAL A 13 -39.25 -1.50 -39.29
C VAL A 13 -39.09 -2.58 -40.36
N ILE A 14 -38.54 -3.74 -40.04
CA ILE A 14 -38.77 -4.98 -40.78
C ILE A 14 -38.99 -6.12 -39.80
N ILE A 15 -40.09 -6.76 -40.09
CA ILE A 15 -40.84 -7.81 -39.42
C ILE A 15 -40.18 -9.18 -39.65
N CYS A 16 -40.23 -9.99 -38.59
CA CYS A 16 -40.57 -11.41 -38.52
C CYS A 16 -39.81 -12.44 -39.37
N SER A 17 -39.23 -13.44 -38.68
CA SER A 17 -39.49 -14.86 -39.03
C SER A 17 -39.04 -15.76 -37.91
N LEU A 18 -39.99 -16.49 -37.34
CA LEU A 18 -39.84 -17.67 -36.49
C LEU A 18 -39.22 -18.81 -37.30
N ILE A 19 -38.13 -19.40 -36.81
CA ILE A 19 -37.74 -20.76 -37.19
C ILE A 19 -37.44 -21.53 -35.90
N LEU A 20 -38.28 -22.49 -35.57
CA LEU A 20 -38.01 -23.57 -34.63
C LEU A 20 -37.05 -24.59 -35.31
N GLY A 21 -36.11 -25.07 -34.59
CA GLY A 21 -35.47 -26.34 -34.95
C GLY A 21 -34.04 -26.51 -34.46
N GLY A 22 -33.80 -27.49 -33.61
CA GLY A 22 -32.50 -28.18 -33.55
C GLY A 22 -31.78 -28.16 -32.21
N CYS A 23 -32.10 -29.14 -31.33
CA CYS A 23 -31.19 -29.60 -30.29
C CYS A 23 -29.86 -30.03 -30.88
N SER A 24 -28.77 -29.42 -30.45
CA SER A 24 -27.43 -30.01 -30.58
C SER A 24 -26.65 -29.74 -29.30
N SER A 25 -26.35 -30.80 -28.57
CA SER A 25 -25.51 -30.82 -27.39
C SER A 25 -24.09 -30.43 -27.77
N SER A 26 -23.69 -29.22 -27.46
CA SER A 26 -22.27 -28.81 -27.45
C SER A 26 -21.84 -28.63 -25.99
N LYS A 27 -20.89 -29.46 -25.58
CA LYS A 27 -20.19 -29.32 -24.30
C LYS A 27 -19.51 -27.94 -24.26
N THR A 28 -20.14 -27.01 -23.61
CA THR A 28 -19.49 -25.76 -23.24
C THR A 28 -18.61 -26.05 -22.02
N SER A 29 -17.31 -26.13 -22.24
CA SER A 29 -16.33 -26.08 -21.15
C SER A 29 -16.51 -24.75 -20.44
N SER A 30 -17.19 -24.75 -19.30
CA SER A 30 -17.22 -23.63 -18.39
C SER A 30 -15.79 -23.40 -17.87
N MET A 31 -15.15 -22.38 -18.39
CA MET A 31 -14.04 -21.74 -17.71
C MET A 31 -14.60 -21.12 -16.43
N THR A 32 -14.60 -21.91 -15.37
CA THR A 32 -14.86 -21.43 -14.02
C THR A 32 -13.71 -20.49 -13.66
N GLN A 33 -14.02 -19.22 -13.58
CA GLN A 33 -13.13 -18.20 -13.08
C GLN A 33 -12.69 -18.61 -11.68
N ALA A 34 -11.39 -18.87 -11.54
CA ALA A 34 -10.72 -19.05 -10.27
C ALA A 34 -10.60 -17.69 -9.56
N SER A 35 -11.72 -17.15 -9.10
CA SER A 35 -11.78 -15.87 -8.37
C SER A 35 -12.17 -16.03 -6.90
N SER A 36 -12.38 -17.26 -6.41
CA SER A 36 -12.97 -17.50 -5.07
C SER A 36 -12.03 -18.04 -4.01
N SER A 37 -10.72 -18.19 -4.28
CA SER A 37 -9.83 -18.87 -3.32
C SER A 37 -8.95 -17.94 -2.47
N VAL A 38 -8.98 -16.64 -2.66
CA VAL A 38 -8.14 -15.69 -1.88
C VAL A 38 -8.87 -15.16 -0.66
N SER A 39 -10.22 -15.09 -0.70
CA SER A 39 -11.02 -14.51 0.40
C SER A 39 -11.08 -15.39 1.66
N ASP A 40 -11.00 -16.70 1.53
CA ASP A 40 -11.15 -17.62 2.68
C ASP A 40 -9.89 -17.75 3.55
N LYS A 41 -8.78 -17.16 3.16
CA LYS A 41 -7.50 -17.23 3.87
C LYS A 41 -7.09 -15.95 4.59
N MET A 42 -7.87 -14.88 4.48
CA MET A 42 -7.58 -13.64 5.17
C MET A 42 -8.00 -13.73 6.64
N MET A 43 -7.01 -13.59 7.54
CA MET A 43 -7.21 -13.62 8.99
C MET A 43 -7.58 -12.25 9.54
N ASN A 44 -7.26 -11.19 8.83
CA ASN A 44 -7.51 -9.82 9.20
C ASN A 44 -8.64 -9.20 8.36
N LYS A 45 -9.30 -8.19 8.90
CA LYS A 45 -10.27 -7.36 8.15
C LYS A 45 -9.52 -6.26 7.42
N GLY A 46 -9.76 -6.13 6.12
CA GLY A 46 -9.14 -5.12 5.26
C GLY A 46 -8.99 -5.60 3.84
N SER A 47 -8.21 -4.87 3.05
CA SER A 47 -7.84 -5.27 1.70
C SER A 47 -6.38 -5.71 1.67
N ILE A 48 -5.98 -6.52 0.69
CA ILE A 48 -4.56 -6.81 0.47
C ILE A 48 -3.80 -5.50 0.31
N SER A 49 -2.70 -5.37 1.03
CA SER A 49 -1.84 -4.18 0.95
C SER A 49 -1.28 -4.02 -0.47
N PRO A 50 -1.23 -2.80 -1.01
CA PRO A 50 -0.42 -2.53 -2.19
C PRO A 50 1.00 -3.06 -2.00
N SER A 51 1.57 -3.67 -3.02
CA SER A 51 2.96 -4.12 -3.01
C SER A 51 3.92 -2.94 -3.17
N PHE A 52 5.12 -3.10 -2.63
CA PHE A 52 6.25 -2.21 -2.90
C PHE A 52 7.50 -3.00 -3.27
N GLU A 53 8.39 -2.34 -3.99
CA GLU A 53 9.78 -2.71 -4.20
C GLU A 53 10.58 -1.41 -4.05
N LEU A 54 11.23 -1.22 -2.91
CA LEU A 54 11.93 0.02 -2.54
C LEU A 54 13.37 -0.30 -2.15
N LYS A 55 14.27 0.67 -2.34
CA LYS A 55 15.64 0.56 -1.84
C LYS A 55 15.74 1.22 -0.47
N ASP A 56 16.56 0.66 0.40
CA ASP A 56 16.97 1.32 1.63
C ASP A 56 18.08 2.35 1.38
N ILE A 57 18.46 3.07 2.43
CA ILE A 57 19.56 4.05 2.38
C ILE A 57 20.92 3.44 2.02
N ASN A 58 21.09 2.13 2.17
CA ASN A 58 22.32 1.39 1.83
C ASN A 58 22.27 0.81 0.40
N GLY A 59 21.15 0.97 -0.31
CA GLY A 59 20.94 0.49 -1.67
C GLY A 59 20.38 -0.92 -1.78
N ASN A 60 20.11 -1.62 -0.66
CA ASN A 60 19.48 -2.93 -0.67
C ASN A 60 18.03 -2.82 -1.07
N THR A 61 17.55 -3.75 -1.88
CA THR A 61 16.14 -3.78 -2.31
C THR A 61 15.31 -4.58 -1.31
N HIS A 62 14.17 -4.00 -0.93
CA HIS A 62 13.16 -4.62 -0.07
C HIS A 62 11.82 -4.69 -0.82
N LYS A 63 11.16 -5.81 -0.74
CA LYS A 63 9.81 -6.04 -1.30
C LYS A 63 8.86 -6.41 -0.16
N LEU A 64 7.59 -6.04 -0.27
CA LEU A 64 6.61 -6.48 0.73
C LEU A 64 6.52 -8.02 0.79
N SER A 65 6.75 -8.70 -0.33
CA SER A 65 6.78 -10.17 -0.40
C SER A 65 7.86 -10.83 0.45
N ASP A 66 8.96 -10.12 0.78
CA ASP A 66 10.06 -10.63 1.61
C ASP A 66 9.62 -10.82 3.08
N TYR A 67 8.51 -10.17 3.45
CA TYR A 67 7.88 -10.24 4.77
C TYR A 67 6.64 -11.14 4.80
N LYS A 68 6.45 -11.98 3.79
CA LYS A 68 5.30 -12.92 3.75
C LYS A 68 5.25 -13.79 5.00
N GLY A 69 4.09 -13.85 5.64
CA GLY A 69 3.90 -14.58 6.89
C GLY A 69 4.35 -13.82 8.14
N LYS A 70 4.86 -12.59 7.99
CA LYS A 70 5.22 -11.69 9.10
C LYS A 70 4.29 -10.49 9.12
N LYS A 71 3.96 -10.03 10.30
CA LYS A 71 3.28 -8.74 10.50
C LYS A 71 4.28 -7.61 10.18
N VAL A 72 3.83 -6.50 9.59
CA VAL A 72 4.70 -5.39 9.21
C VAL A 72 4.13 -4.05 9.68
N TYR A 73 4.90 -3.35 10.49
CA TYR A 73 4.67 -1.95 10.85
C TYR A 73 5.48 -1.05 9.93
N ILE A 74 4.84 -0.04 9.35
CA ILE A 74 5.51 0.97 8.53
C ILE A 74 5.21 2.36 9.08
N LYS A 75 6.27 3.14 9.36
CA LYS A 75 6.16 4.56 9.69
C LYS A 75 6.58 5.41 8.51
N PHE A 76 5.65 6.20 7.97
CA PHE A 76 5.97 7.26 7.00
C PHE A 76 6.33 8.54 7.75
N TRP A 77 7.45 9.16 7.38
CA TRP A 77 7.96 10.36 8.03
C TRP A 77 8.79 11.22 7.08
N ALA A 78 9.26 12.38 7.54
CA ALA A 78 10.09 13.29 6.76
C ALA A 78 11.15 13.95 7.65
N SER A 79 12.28 14.35 7.06
CA SER A 79 13.39 14.99 7.77
C SER A 79 13.06 16.39 8.33
N TRP A 80 12.13 17.08 7.72
CA TRP A 80 11.64 18.39 8.15
C TRP A 80 10.51 18.33 9.19
N CYS A 81 10.01 17.14 9.49
CA CYS A 81 8.86 16.94 10.38
C CYS A 81 9.34 16.85 11.85
N SER A 82 9.23 17.93 12.60
CA SER A 82 9.71 18.02 13.99
C SER A 82 9.15 16.94 14.92
N ILE A 83 7.85 16.64 14.84
CA ILE A 83 7.21 15.59 15.64
C ILE A 83 7.68 14.18 15.22
N CYS A 84 8.08 14.01 13.94
CA CYS A 84 8.67 12.77 13.46
C CYS A 84 10.04 12.55 14.08
N LEU A 85 10.88 13.61 14.07
CA LEU A 85 12.23 13.56 14.63
C LEU A 85 12.22 13.34 16.13
N ALA A 86 11.31 13.98 16.87
CA ALA A 86 11.16 13.79 18.30
C ALA A 86 10.88 12.32 18.69
N GLY A 87 10.23 11.54 17.81
CA GLY A 87 9.96 10.13 18.04
C GLY A 87 10.91 9.17 17.35
N LEU A 88 12.04 9.65 16.81
CA LEU A 88 12.94 8.81 16.01
C LEU A 88 13.74 7.81 16.89
N ASP A 89 14.15 8.23 18.08
CA ASP A 89 14.85 7.35 19.03
C ASP A 89 13.94 6.23 19.54
N GLU A 90 12.69 6.57 19.78
CA GLU A 90 11.70 5.61 20.26
C GLU A 90 11.47 4.51 19.20
N ILE A 91 11.31 4.88 17.92
CA ILE A 91 11.10 3.89 16.85
C ILE A 91 12.40 3.12 16.50
N ASP A 92 13.59 3.72 16.66
CA ASP A 92 14.85 3.02 16.53
C ASP A 92 15.00 1.92 17.61
N THR A 93 14.64 2.25 18.85
CA THR A 93 14.56 1.28 19.95
C THR A 93 13.59 0.14 19.62
N LEU A 94 12.37 0.46 19.16
CA LEU A 94 11.39 -0.56 18.78
C LEU A 94 11.91 -1.48 17.67
N ALA A 95 12.62 -0.92 16.69
CA ALA A 95 13.15 -1.70 15.58
C ALA A 95 14.27 -2.68 16.03
N GLY A 96 14.99 -2.36 17.11
CA GLY A 96 16.03 -3.20 17.71
C GLY A 96 15.49 -4.28 18.65
N GLU A 97 14.23 -4.23 19.06
CA GLU A 97 13.64 -5.20 19.97
C GLU A 97 13.20 -6.48 19.24
N SER A 98 13.06 -7.58 20.02
CA SER A 98 12.45 -8.82 19.53
C SER A 98 10.94 -8.67 19.50
N ASN A 99 10.37 -8.28 18.34
CA ASN A 99 8.95 -8.13 18.12
C ASN A 99 8.40 -9.29 17.27
N ASP A 100 7.10 -9.54 17.38
CA ASP A 100 6.36 -10.45 16.48
C ASP A 100 5.95 -9.76 15.16
N PHE A 101 6.46 -8.56 14.91
CA PHE A 101 6.26 -7.77 13.69
C PHE A 101 7.59 -7.11 13.24
N GLN A 102 7.71 -6.91 11.93
CA GLN A 102 8.82 -6.17 11.34
C GLN A 102 8.55 -4.67 11.41
N VAL A 103 9.56 -3.88 11.81
CA VAL A 103 9.50 -2.42 11.78
C VAL A 103 10.23 -1.90 10.54
N LEU A 104 9.53 -1.13 9.72
CA LEU A 104 10.08 -0.43 8.56
C LEU A 104 9.75 1.06 8.69
N THR A 105 10.61 1.91 8.17
CA THR A 105 10.31 3.32 8.01
C THR A 105 10.47 3.74 6.58
N ILE A 106 9.67 4.71 6.12
CA ILE A 106 9.67 5.17 4.74
C ILE A 106 9.74 6.69 4.71
N VAL A 107 10.65 7.19 3.88
CA VAL A 107 10.79 8.59 3.51
C VAL A 107 10.63 8.72 2.01
N SER A 108 10.07 9.83 1.55
CA SER A 108 9.88 10.09 0.11
C SER A 108 10.77 11.24 -0.35
N PRO A 109 12.01 10.96 -0.80
CA PRO A 109 12.89 11.99 -1.34
C PRO A 109 12.23 12.74 -2.50
N ASP A 110 12.55 14.03 -2.62
CA ASP A 110 12.05 14.94 -3.66
C ASP A 110 10.51 15.12 -3.67
N PHE A 111 9.82 14.68 -2.59
CA PHE A 111 8.38 14.76 -2.46
C PHE A 111 7.97 15.51 -1.19
N ARG A 112 6.99 16.41 -1.30
CA ARG A 112 6.41 17.19 -0.19
C ARG A 112 7.45 17.92 0.68
N GLY A 113 8.47 18.48 0.06
CA GLY A 113 9.50 19.25 0.76
C GLY A 113 10.61 18.42 1.39
N GLU A 114 10.63 17.10 1.16
CA GLU A 114 11.77 16.29 1.56
C GLU A 114 12.98 16.58 0.68
N GLN A 115 14.17 16.43 1.26
CA GLN A 115 15.44 16.61 0.59
C GLN A 115 15.58 15.63 -0.59
N SER A 116 16.51 15.93 -1.50
CA SER A 116 16.94 14.95 -2.49
C SER A 116 17.47 13.68 -1.81
N LYS A 117 17.42 12.56 -2.50
CA LYS A 117 17.88 11.28 -1.98
C LYS A 117 19.28 11.38 -1.36
N ASP A 118 20.24 11.94 -2.09
CA ASP A 118 21.64 11.99 -1.63
C ASP A 118 21.81 12.90 -0.40
N ALA A 119 21.11 14.02 -0.37
CA ALA A 119 21.11 14.94 0.76
C ALA A 119 20.47 14.26 2.00
N PHE A 120 19.35 13.58 1.82
CA PHE A 120 18.69 12.85 2.89
C PHE A 120 19.59 11.73 3.46
N VAL A 121 20.18 10.89 2.60
CA VAL A 121 21.06 9.78 3.03
C VAL A 121 22.26 10.32 3.82
N LYS A 122 22.91 11.39 3.33
CA LYS A 122 24.02 12.02 4.03
C LYS A 122 23.60 12.56 5.40
N TRP A 123 22.47 13.27 5.46
CA TRP A 123 21.94 13.79 6.72
C TRP A 123 21.56 12.67 7.68
N PHE A 124 20.82 11.65 7.23
CA PHE A 124 20.37 10.56 8.09
C PHE A 124 21.54 9.75 8.66
N SER A 125 22.59 9.53 7.88
CA SER A 125 23.80 8.83 8.32
C SER A 125 24.49 9.55 9.50
N SER A 126 24.30 10.86 9.69
CA SER A 126 24.82 11.62 10.82
C SER A 126 24.03 11.43 12.12
N LEU A 127 22.84 10.81 12.05
CA LEU A 127 21.98 10.61 13.23
C LEU A 127 22.31 9.36 14.05
N GLU A 128 23.28 8.55 13.59
CA GLU A 128 23.76 7.33 14.28
C GLU A 128 22.63 6.35 14.69
N LYS A 129 21.54 6.28 13.91
CA LYS A 129 20.45 5.30 14.12
C LYS A 129 20.91 3.92 13.67
N LYS A 130 20.81 2.92 14.58
CA LYS A 130 21.44 1.61 14.39
C LYS A 130 20.48 0.53 13.90
N ASN A 131 19.20 0.66 14.24
CA ASN A 131 18.22 -0.42 14.05
C ASN A 131 17.20 -0.09 12.94
N LEU A 132 17.09 1.19 12.53
CA LEU A 132 16.10 1.60 11.58
C LEU A 132 16.41 1.13 10.16
N THR A 133 15.50 0.37 9.57
CA THR A 133 15.43 0.17 8.12
C THR A 133 14.65 1.34 7.52
N VAL A 134 15.35 2.22 6.78
CA VAL A 134 14.75 3.38 6.11
C VAL A 134 14.69 3.12 4.61
N LEU A 135 13.48 2.94 4.10
CA LEU A 135 13.20 2.76 2.69
C LEU A 135 12.91 4.09 2.01
N LEU A 136 13.29 4.21 0.75
CA LEU A 136 13.15 5.42 -0.05
C LEU A 136 12.06 5.23 -1.10
N ASP A 137 10.92 5.89 -0.88
CA ASP A 137 9.76 5.93 -1.78
C ASP A 137 9.84 7.21 -2.63
N THR A 138 10.69 7.20 -3.64
CA THR A 138 10.89 8.34 -4.53
C THR A 138 9.54 8.78 -5.11
N ASP A 139 9.28 10.09 -5.13
CA ASP A 139 8.03 10.70 -5.58
C ASP A 139 6.77 10.33 -4.75
N GLY A 140 6.91 9.58 -3.66
CA GLY A 140 5.81 9.24 -2.77
C GLY A 140 4.75 8.33 -3.39
N ALA A 141 5.11 7.50 -4.36
CA ALA A 141 4.18 6.65 -5.10
C ALA A 141 3.51 5.60 -4.20
N PHE A 142 4.28 4.96 -3.31
CA PHE A 142 3.75 3.98 -2.36
C PHE A 142 2.95 4.64 -1.23
N ALA A 143 3.44 5.76 -0.70
CA ALA A 143 2.72 6.57 0.28
C ALA A 143 1.33 6.96 -0.24
N SER A 144 1.23 7.37 -1.50
CA SER A 144 -0.03 7.75 -2.15
C SER A 144 -0.99 6.57 -2.28
N LYS A 145 -0.52 5.38 -2.64
CA LYS A 145 -1.34 4.14 -2.72
C LYS A 145 -1.93 3.74 -1.36
N LEU A 146 -1.23 4.04 -0.27
CA LEU A 146 -1.68 3.76 1.09
C LEU A 146 -2.52 4.90 1.71
N GLY A 147 -2.82 5.95 0.95
CA GLY A 147 -3.60 7.10 1.40
C GLY A 147 -2.87 7.98 2.43
N VAL A 148 -1.53 7.97 2.45
CA VAL A 148 -0.72 8.82 3.31
C VAL A 148 -0.83 10.26 2.85
N ARG A 149 -1.40 11.13 3.70
CA ARG A 149 -1.65 12.55 3.39
C ARG A 149 -0.74 13.52 4.15
N GLY A 150 -0.04 13.05 5.17
CA GLY A 150 0.84 13.84 6.02
C GLY A 150 1.75 12.97 6.87
N TYR A 151 2.64 13.60 7.61
CA TYR A 151 3.63 12.92 8.44
C TYR A 151 3.51 13.33 9.91
N PRO A 152 3.77 12.41 10.85
CA PRO A 152 3.96 10.98 10.63
C PRO A 152 2.64 10.26 10.32
N THR A 153 2.70 9.15 9.60
CA THR A 153 1.58 8.23 9.42
C THR A 153 2.06 6.80 9.62
N SER A 154 1.30 6.03 10.40
CA SER A 154 1.56 4.63 10.70
C SER A 154 0.68 3.72 9.86
N VAL A 155 1.26 2.64 9.33
CA VAL A 155 0.56 1.61 8.56
C VAL A 155 0.78 0.26 9.22
N PHE A 156 -0.29 -0.50 9.37
CA PHE A 156 -0.30 -1.81 10.03
C PHE A 156 -0.73 -2.87 9.02
N ILE A 157 0.13 -3.84 8.77
CA ILE A 157 -0.10 -4.96 7.84
C ILE A 157 -0.02 -6.26 8.63
N GLY A 158 -1.00 -7.13 8.41
CA GLY A 158 -1.04 -8.46 9.01
C GLY A 158 -0.13 -9.47 8.32
N SER A 159 0.11 -10.61 8.95
CA SER A 159 0.92 -11.71 8.41
C SER A 159 0.33 -12.33 7.13
N ASP A 160 -0.97 -12.11 6.90
CA ASP A 160 -1.70 -12.47 5.68
C ASP A 160 -1.56 -11.43 4.56
N GLY A 161 -0.77 -10.36 4.78
CA GLY A 161 -0.57 -9.28 3.83
C GLY A 161 -1.72 -8.27 3.75
N VAL A 162 -2.69 -8.37 4.66
CA VAL A 162 -3.84 -7.43 4.72
C VAL A 162 -3.40 -6.10 5.33
N LEU A 163 -3.72 -5.01 4.65
CA LEU A 163 -3.66 -3.65 5.19
C LEU A 163 -4.80 -3.48 6.20
N VAL A 164 -4.47 -3.58 7.48
CA VAL A 164 -5.45 -3.49 8.58
C VAL A 164 -5.80 -2.05 8.89
N LYS A 165 -4.80 -1.17 8.90
CA LYS A 165 -5.01 0.22 9.30
C LYS A 165 -3.93 1.15 8.74
N THR A 166 -4.37 2.33 8.28
CA THR A 166 -3.53 3.52 8.09
C THR A 166 -3.95 4.57 9.12
N SER A 167 -3.02 5.03 9.94
CA SER A 167 -3.31 5.92 11.09
C SER A 167 -2.39 7.14 11.08
N PRO A 168 -2.91 8.34 10.77
CA PRO A 168 -2.16 9.58 10.90
C PRO A 168 -1.75 9.88 12.35
N GLY A 169 -0.67 10.65 12.49
CA GLY A 169 -0.14 11.10 13.78
C GLY A 169 0.89 10.17 14.38
N GLN A 170 1.63 10.71 15.36
CA GLN A 170 2.63 9.96 16.12
C GLN A 170 1.97 8.84 16.93
N LYS A 171 2.64 7.70 17.00
CA LYS A 171 2.27 6.57 17.85
C LYS A 171 3.43 6.26 18.79
N SER A 172 3.10 5.98 20.06
CA SER A 172 4.07 5.43 21.00
C SER A 172 4.37 3.96 20.68
N ASN A 173 5.51 3.46 21.13
CA ASN A 173 5.84 2.03 21.01
C ASN A 173 4.80 1.14 21.71
N THR A 174 4.24 1.60 22.82
CA THR A 174 3.16 0.89 23.54
C THR A 174 1.91 0.77 22.66
N ASP A 175 1.50 1.86 21.99
CA ASP A 175 0.32 1.82 21.09
C ASP A 175 0.54 0.90 19.90
N ILE A 176 1.77 0.90 19.34
CA ILE A 176 2.13 0.02 18.21
C ILE A 176 2.05 -1.45 18.64
N LYS A 177 2.69 -1.80 19.77
CA LYS A 177 2.65 -3.17 20.32
C LYS A 177 1.23 -3.61 20.64
N LEU A 178 0.43 -2.73 21.29
CA LEU A 178 -0.96 -3.01 21.60
C LEU A 178 -1.80 -3.29 20.35
N ALA A 179 -1.59 -2.54 19.26
CA ALA A 179 -2.29 -2.80 18.01
C ALA A 179 -2.02 -4.22 17.48
N TYR A 180 -0.78 -4.71 17.60
CA TYR A 180 -0.40 -6.04 17.12
C TYR A 180 -0.87 -7.20 18.00
N THR A 181 -1.41 -6.94 19.19
CA THR A 181 -2.05 -8.02 19.99
C THR A 181 -3.30 -8.58 19.30
N THR A 182 -3.97 -7.77 18.48
CA THR A 182 -5.22 -8.14 17.77
C THR A 182 -5.02 -8.41 16.28
N ILE A 183 -3.98 -7.88 15.67
CA ILE A 183 -3.62 -8.12 14.27
C ILE A 183 -2.95 -9.50 14.16
N LYS A 184 -3.38 -10.29 13.19
CA LYS A 184 -2.89 -11.67 12.94
C LYS A 184 -1.81 -11.68 11.86
#